data_80d04c74d41bc6f74f7d7f13b2f4474b
#
_entry.id   80d04c74d41bc6f74f7d7f13b2f4474b
#
_cell.length_a   1.000
_cell.length_b   1.000
_cell.length_c   1.000
_cell.angle_alpha   90.00
_cell.angle_beta   90.00
_cell.angle_gamma   90.00
#
_symmetry.space_group_name_H-M   'P 1'
#
loop_
_entity.id
_entity.type
_entity.pdbx_description
1 polymer ?
#
loop_
_entity_poly.entity_id
_entity_poly.type
_entity_poly.pdbx_seq_one_letter_code
_entity_poly.pdbx_strand_id
1 'polypeptide(L)'
;MNLYTKESGSGQPMVLLHGNGEDSSYFVNQISFFESKYLVIAVDTRGHGSSPRGRGTFTLERFADDLKGFLDRRGLRRIILLGFSDGGNIALIFALKYPGYVDRLILNGANLNPFGMKPSVLADVAR
;
A
#
# COMPACT_ATOMS: atom_id res chain seq x y z
N MET A 1 -0.84 -4.17 -15.21
CA MET A 1 -0.55 -2.76 -14.80
C MET A 1 0.85 -2.67 -14.20
N ASN A 2 1.70 -1.87 -14.79
CA ASN A 2 3.05 -1.65 -14.28
C ASN A 2 3.06 -0.40 -13.39
N LEU A 3 3.12 -0.62 -12.09
CA LEU A 3 3.14 0.48 -11.13
C LEU A 3 4.56 1.02 -10.98
N TYR A 4 4.69 2.33 -10.95
CA TYR A 4 5.95 2.99 -10.62
C TYR A 4 6.16 2.94 -9.11
N THR A 5 7.39 2.68 -8.68
CA THR A 5 7.74 2.63 -7.26
C THR A 5 9.03 3.37 -6.99
N LYS A 6 9.16 3.89 -5.78
CA LYS A 6 10.43 4.34 -5.22
C LYS A 6 10.84 3.33 -4.17
N GLU A 7 12.03 2.76 -4.31
CA GLU A 7 12.47 1.67 -3.46
C GLU A 7 13.85 1.96 -2.87
N SER A 8 14.04 1.54 -1.62
CA SER A 8 15.32 1.67 -0.95
C SER A 8 15.44 0.64 0.17
N GLY A 9 16.66 0.19 0.43
CA GLY A 9 16.93 -0.76 1.50
C GLY A 9 16.85 -2.20 1.05
N SER A 10 16.85 -3.09 2.04
CA SER A 10 16.77 -4.53 1.82
C SER A 10 16.12 -5.20 3.04
N GLY A 11 15.70 -6.44 2.88
CA GLY A 11 15.06 -7.20 3.93
C GLY A 11 13.57 -7.38 3.68
N GLN A 12 12.79 -7.45 4.76
CA GLN A 12 11.35 -7.62 4.64
C GLN A 12 10.73 -6.46 3.88
N PRO A 13 9.87 -6.73 2.88
CA PRO A 13 9.21 -5.65 2.15
C PRO A 13 8.27 -4.83 3.04
N MET A 14 8.38 -3.51 2.95
CA MET A 14 7.47 -2.56 3.56
C MET A 14 6.87 -1.72 2.44
N VAL A 15 5.58 -1.90 2.16
CA VAL A 15 4.89 -1.23 1.06
C VAL A 15 4.09 -0.06 1.60
N LEU A 16 4.29 1.10 0.99
CA LEU A 16 3.64 2.35 1.40
C LEU A 16 2.67 2.81 0.31
N LEU A 17 1.41 3.04 0.70
CA LEU A 17 0.35 3.50 -0.20
C LEU A 17 -0.09 4.91 0.19
N HIS A 18 0.00 5.84 -0.76
CA HIS A 18 -0.30 7.27 -0.55
C HIS A 18 -1.80 7.55 -0.61
N GLY A 19 -2.18 8.77 -0.19
CA GLY A 19 -3.54 9.25 -0.27
C GLY A 19 -3.92 9.70 -1.68
N ASN A 20 -5.22 9.98 -1.85
CA ASN A 20 -5.75 10.44 -3.12
C ASN A 20 -5.13 11.79 -3.51
N GLY A 21 -4.74 11.91 -4.77
CA GLY A 21 -4.11 13.13 -5.29
C GLY A 21 -2.63 13.27 -4.94
N GLU A 22 -2.04 12.28 -4.28
CA GLU A 22 -0.63 12.27 -3.92
C GLU A 22 0.12 11.23 -4.75
N ASP A 23 1.40 11.01 -4.43
CA ASP A 23 2.22 9.97 -5.04
C ASP A 23 3.28 9.48 -4.05
N SER A 24 4.18 8.63 -4.52
CA SER A 24 5.21 8.03 -3.68
C SER A 24 6.17 9.04 -3.03
N SER A 25 6.28 10.25 -3.58
CA SER A 25 7.15 11.28 -3.00
C SER A 25 6.67 11.75 -1.63
N TYR A 26 5.39 11.50 -1.30
CA TYR A 26 4.86 11.78 0.04
C TYR A 26 5.66 11.06 1.12
N PHE A 27 6.24 9.91 0.80
CA PHE A 27 6.89 9.03 1.78
C PHE A 27 8.41 9.19 1.85
N VAL A 28 8.96 10.27 1.34
CA VAL A 28 10.43 10.45 1.32
C VAL A 28 11.06 10.30 2.72
N ASN A 29 10.40 10.81 3.75
CA ASN A 29 10.91 10.72 5.12
C ASN A 29 10.78 9.30 5.68
N GLN A 30 9.70 8.61 5.38
CA GLN A 30 9.48 7.24 5.81
C GLN A 30 10.49 6.29 5.16
N ILE A 31 10.76 6.47 3.88
CA ILE A 31 11.78 5.69 3.18
C ILE A 31 13.13 5.87 3.88
N SER A 32 13.53 7.11 4.12
CA SER A 32 14.80 7.43 4.75
C SER A 32 14.91 6.82 6.15
N PHE A 33 13.80 6.80 6.89
CA PHE A 33 13.79 6.26 8.25
C PHE A 33 13.88 4.74 8.29
N PHE A 34 13.17 4.04 7.39
CA PHE A 34 13.04 2.58 7.46
C PHE A 34 14.01 1.80 6.58
N GLU A 35 14.70 2.47 5.66
CA GLU A 35 15.54 1.78 4.66
C GLU A 35 16.70 1.01 5.27
N SER A 36 17.10 1.31 6.50
CA SER A 36 18.18 0.58 7.17
C SER A 36 17.77 -0.82 7.61
N LYS A 37 16.46 -1.10 7.72
CA LYS A 37 15.95 -2.38 8.24
C LYS A 37 15.02 -3.11 7.27
N TYR A 38 14.43 -2.40 6.33
CA TYR A 38 13.40 -2.95 5.45
C TYR A 38 13.69 -2.61 4.01
N LEU A 39 13.16 -3.42 3.10
CA LEU A 39 13.03 -3.03 1.70
C LEU A 39 11.78 -2.15 1.59
N VAL A 40 11.97 -0.84 1.57
CA VAL A 40 10.85 0.11 1.54
C VAL A 40 10.44 0.35 0.10
N ILE A 41 9.17 0.14 -0.20
CA ILE A 41 8.60 0.26 -1.54
C ILE A 41 7.42 1.23 -1.46
N ALA A 42 7.63 2.45 -1.91
CA ALA A 42 6.56 3.45 -1.99
C ALA A 42 5.96 3.40 -3.40
N VAL A 43 4.67 3.13 -3.49
CA VAL A 43 3.99 2.84 -4.76
C VAL A 43 3.20 4.06 -5.21
N ASP A 44 3.38 4.46 -6.50
CA ASP A 44 2.43 5.35 -7.16
C ASP A 44 1.25 4.49 -7.61
N THR A 45 0.07 4.74 -7.04
CA THR A 45 -1.12 3.98 -7.43
C THR A 45 -1.57 4.36 -8.85
N ARG A 46 -2.44 3.54 -9.42
CA ARG A 46 -2.93 3.73 -10.79
C ARG A 46 -3.36 5.18 -11.01
N GLY A 47 -2.84 5.80 -12.06
CA GLY A 47 -3.18 7.17 -12.45
C GLY A 47 -2.57 8.26 -11.57
N HIS A 48 -1.68 7.91 -10.64
CA HIS A 48 -0.97 8.87 -9.77
C HIS A 48 0.53 8.82 -10.04
N GLY A 49 1.19 9.97 -9.85
CA GLY A 49 2.63 10.07 -10.05
C GLY A 49 3.04 9.58 -11.43
N SER A 50 3.95 8.62 -11.47
CA SER A 50 4.48 8.04 -12.71
C SER A 50 3.77 6.76 -13.14
N SER A 51 2.77 6.28 -12.39
CA SER A 51 2.01 5.10 -12.78
C SER A 51 0.94 5.43 -13.80
N PRO A 52 0.78 4.61 -14.86
CA PRO A 52 -0.25 4.87 -15.87
C PRO A 52 -1.65 4.69 -15.30
N ARG A 53 -2.62 5.38 -15.92
CA ARG A 53 -4.01 5.23 -15.53
C ARG A 53 -4.57 3.85 -15.91
N GLY A 54 -4.14 3.32 -17.04
CA GLY A 54 -4.69 2.08 -17.55
C GLY A 54 -6.13 2.22 -18.01
N ARG A 55 -6.84 1.10 -18.10
CA ARG A 55 -8.23 1.03 -18.54
C ARG A 55 -9.13 0.67 -17.37
N GLY A 56 -10.41 1.00 -17.50
CA GLY A 56 -11.43 0.65 -16.52
C GLY A 56 -11.66 1.74 -15.50
N THR A 57 -12.48 1.42 -14.50
CA THR A 57 -12.89 2.36 -13.48
C THR A 57 -11.86 2.47 -12.37
N PHE A 58 -11.78 3.66 -11.76
CA PHE A 58 -10.97 3.89 -10.58
C PHE A 58 -11.74 3.43 -9.35
N THR A 59 -11.54 2.17 -8.94
CA THR A 59 -12.09 1.67 -7.69
C THR A 59 -10.97 1.27 -6.75
N LEU A 60 -11.24 1.31 -5.46
CA LEU A 60 -10.24 0.90 -4.47
C LEU A 60 -9.89 -0.58 -4.63
N GLU A 61 -10.87 -1.41 -4.99
CA GLU A 61 -10.61 -2.84 -5.25
C GLU A 61 -9.65 -3.02 -6.43
N ARG A 62 -9.80 -2.21 -7.47
CA ARG A 62 -8.90 -2.29 -8.62
C ARG A 62 -7.48 -1.93 -8.23
N PHE A 63 -7.32 -0.92 -7.38
CA PHE A 63 -6.01 -0.53 -6.88
C PHE A 63 -5.39 -1.66 -6.04
N ALA A 64 -6.20 -2.35 -5.24
CA ALA A 64 -5.72 -3.51 -4.48
C ALA A 64 -5.29 -4.65 -5.41
N ASP A 65 -6.03 -4.89 -6.48
CA ASP A 65 -5.66 -5.92 -7.47
C ASP A 65 -4.38 -5.54 -8.23
N ASP A 66 -4.17 -4.26 -8.51
CA ASP A 66 -2.91 -3.79 -9.10
C ASP A 66 -1.74 -4.11 -8.18
N LEU A 67 -1.89 -3.91 -6.88
CA LEU A 67 -0.85 -4.21 -5.91
C LEU A 67 -0.56 -5.71 -5.87
N LYS A 68 -1.59 -6.54 -5.89
CA LYS A 68 -1.40 -8.00 -5.95
C LYS A 68 -0.57 -8.39 -7.17
N GLY A 69 -0.91 -7.85 -8.35
CA GLY A 69 -0.16 -8.13 -9.56
C GLY A 69 1.31 -7.71 -9.45
N PHE A 70 1.56 -6.55 -8.86
CA PHE A 70 2.91 -6.06 -8.62
C PHE A 70 3.70 -7.03 -7.72
N LEU A 71 3.11 -7.42 -6.60
CA LEU A 71 3.78 -8.33 -5.66
C LEU A 71 4.03 -9.69 -6.28
N ASP A 72 3.08 -10.21 -7.06
CA ASP A 72 3.24 -11.50 -7.74
C ASP A 72 4.40 -11.46 -8.73
N ARG A 73 4.51 -10.41 -9.53
CA ARG A 73 5.59 -10.26 -10.50
C ARG A 73 6.96 -10.16 -9.83
N ARG A 74 7.00 -9.57 -8.63
CA ARG A 74 8.23 -9.39 -7.86
C ARG A 74 8.52 -10.57 -6.92
N GLY A 75 7.59 -11.52 -6.80
CA GLY A 75 7.74 -12.63 -5.87
C GLY A 75 7.74 -12.21 -4.42
N LEU A 76 7.06 -11.13 -4.08
CA LEU A 76 7.06 -10.59 -2.72
C LEU A 76 5.85 -11.09 -1.92
N ARG A 77 6.11 -11.52 -0.71
CA ARG A 77 5.12 -12.01 0.25
C ARG A 77 5.45 -11.51 1.64
N ARG A 78 4.52 -11.66 2.56
CA ARG A 78 4.70 -11.33 3.98
C ARG A 78 5.19 -9.89 4.15
N ILE A 79 4.45 -8.98 3.51
CA ILE A 79 4.81 -7.58 3.52
C ILE A 79 4.26 -6.88 4.77
N ILE A 80 4.94 -5.80 5.18
CA ILE A 80 4.35 -4.80 6.05
C ILE A 80 3.67 -3.81 5.11
N LEU A 81 2.37 -3.61 5.29
CA LEU A 81 1.58 -2.74 4.41
C LEU A 81 1.10 -1.53 5.19
N LEU A 82 1.57 -0.35 4.79
CA LEU A 82 1.18 0.92 5.41
C LEU A 82 0.39 1.73 4.39
N GLY A 83 -0.83 2.13 4.78
CA GLY A 83 -1.67 2.96 3.94
C GLY A 83 -2.03 4.25 4.65
N PHE A 84 -1.93 5.38 3.92
CA PHE A 84 -2.28 6.70 4.41
C PHE A 84 -3.51 7.22 3.70
N SER A 85 -4.55 7.63 4.47
CA SER A 85 -5.80 8.17 3.93
C SER A 85 -6.45 7.17 2.97
N ASP A 86 -6.68 7.50 1.69
CA ASP A 86 -7.23 6.56 0.71
C ASP A 86 -6.32 5.35 0.50
N GLY A 87 -5.01 5.52 0.64
CA GLY A 87 -4.07 4.41 0.65
C GLY A 87 -4.37 3.43 1.78
N GLY A 88 -4.86 3.92 2.92
CA GLY A 88 -5.32 3.08 4.02
C GLY A 88 -6.55 2.25 3.64
N ASN A 89 -7.47 2.83 2.89
CA ASN A 89 -8.64 2.08 2.40
C ASN A 89 -8.23 0.98 1.42
N ILE A 90 -7.30 1.29 0.52
CA ILE A 90 -6.75 0.29 -0.41
C ILE A 90 -6.05 -0.82 0.37
N ALA A 91 -5.23 -0.46 1.36
CA ALA A 91 -4.50 -1.40 2.18
C ALA A 91 -5.44 -2.35 2.93
N LEU A 92 -6.52 -1.83 3.49
CA LEU A 92 -7.50 -2.64 4.19
C LEU A 92 -8.18 -3.63 3.23
N ILE A 93 -8.64 -3.14 2.08
CA ILE A 93 -9.27 -4.01 1.08
C ILE A 93 -8.29 -5.10 0.64
N PHE A 94 -7.04 -4.73 0.40
CA PHE A 94 -6.01 -5.69 0.01
C PHE A 94 -5.82 -6.76 1.08
N ALA A 95 -5.69 -6.35 2.35
CA ALA A 95 -5.47 -7.27 3.46
C ALA A 95 -6.64 -8.23 3.65
N LEU A 96 -7.86 -7.75 3.47
CA LEU A 96 -9.06 -8.59 3.59
C LEU A 96 -9.20 -9.56 2.42
N LYS A 97 -8.83 -9.12 1.21
CA LYS A 97 -8.96 -9.93 0.00
C LYS A 97 -7.80 -10.91 -0.17
N TYR A 98 -6.60 -10.52 0.24
CA TYR A 98 -5.37 -11.30 0.05
C TYR A 98 -4.57 -11.41 1.36
N PRO A 99 -5.16 -11.99 2.42
CA PRO A 99 -4.51 -11.96 3.75
C PRO A 99 -3.16 -12.68 3.78
N GLY A 100 -2.93 -13.65 2.92
CA GLY A 100 -1.66 -14.40 2.88
C GLY A 100 -0.46 -13.56 2.44
N TYR A 101 -0.69 -12.37 1.88
CA TYR A 101 0.38 -11.46 1.45
C TYR A 101 0.88 -10.54 2.56
N VAL A 102 0.08 -10.34 3.61
CA VAL A 102 0.30 -9.27 4.58
C VAL A 102 0.70 -9.85 5.91
N ASP A 103 1.90 -9.49 6.37
CA ASP A 103 2.38 -9.84 7.70
C ASP A 103 1.86 -8.85 8.75
N ARG A 104 1.85 -7.56 8.41
CA ARG A 104 1.39 -6.50 9.30
C ARG A 104 0.73 -5.39 8.49
N LEU A 105 -0.40 -4.90 8.98
CA LEU A 105 -1.15 -3.80 8.38
C LEU A 105 -1.09 -2.59 9.29
N ILE A 106 -0.71 -1.44 8.73
CA ILE A 106 -0.67 -0.16 9.45
C ILE A 106 -1.53 0.84 8.68
N LEU A 107 -2.54 1.40 9.34
CA LEU A 107 -3.45 2.38 8.75
C LEU A 107 -3.26 3.72 9.44
N ASN A 108 -3.03 4.76 8.65
CA ASN A 108 -2.82 6.11 9.15
C ASN A 108 -3.79 7.07 8.46
N GLY A 109 -4.75 7.59 9.22
CA GLY A 109 -5.70 8.56 8.70
C GLY A 109 -6.72 8.00 7.72
N ALA A 110 -6.85 6.68 7.60
CA ALA A 110 -7.82 6.07 6.71
C ALA A 110 -9.26 6.37 7.15
N ASN A 111 -10.15 6.57 6.17
CA ASN A 111 -11.57 6.73 6.42
C ASN A 111 -12.24 5.36 6.36
N LEU A 112 -12.54 4.79 7.52
CA LEU A 112 -13.08 3.43 7.65
C LEU A 112 -14.56 3.42 7.97
N ASN A 113 -15.29 4.44 7.57
CA ASN A 113 -16.71 4.60 7.86
C ASN A 113 -17.58 3.37 7.56
N PRO A 114 -17.40 2.63 6.47
CA PRO A 114 -18.24 1.45 6.26
C PRO A 114 -18.15 0.43 7.37
N PHE A 115 -17.09 0.45 8.16
CA PHE A 115 -16.88 -0.50 9.25
C PHE A 115 -17.17 0.08 10.62
N GLY A 116 -17.37 1.40 10.73
CA GLY A 116 -17.62 2.07 11.99
C GLY A 116 -16.51 1.95 13.02
N MET A 117 -15.31 1.61 12.61
CA MET A 117 -14.16 1.41 13.49
C MET A 117 -13.13 2.51 13.32
N LYS A 118 -12.37 2.78 14.39
CA LYS A 118 -11.22 3.69 14.32
C LYS A 118 -10.05 2.99 13.68
N PRO A 119 -9.19 3.72 12.93
CA PRO A 119 -8.02 3.13 12.30
C PRO A 119 -7.12 2.35 13.25
N SER A 120 -6.95 2.83 14.48
CA SER A 120 -6.12 2.15 15.46
C SER A 120 -6.62 0.76 15.83
N VAL A 121 -7.93 0.51 15.74
CA VAL A 121 -8.52 -0.81 16.00
C VAL A 121 -8.22 -1.75 14.84
N LEU A 122 -8.25 -1.24 13.60
CA LEU A 122 -8.08 -2.04 12.40
C LEU A 122 -6.61 -2.29 12.04
N ALA A 123 -5.66 -1.64 12.71
CA ALA A 123 -4.24 -1.76 12.42
C ALA A 123 -3.73 -3.21 12.58
N ASP A 124 -4.40 -4.03 13.37
CA ASP A 124 -4.00 -5.40 13.65
C ASP A 124 -4.79 -6.47 12.89
N VAL A 125 -5.68 -6.06 11.98
CA VAL A 125 -6.59 -6.99 11.31
C VAL A 125 -5.87 -8.06 10.50
N ALA A 126 -4.72 -7.75 9.94
CA ALA A 126 -4.00 -8.63 9.03
C ALA A 126 -2.93 -9.50 9.70
N ARG A 127 -2.86 -9.48 10.97
CA ARG A 127 -1.86 -10.30 11.69
C ARG A 127 -2.17 -11.77 11.65
#